data_8465ba5f9b72c8a1a6cd86de68b5b846
#
_entry.id   8465ba5f9b72c8a1a6cd86de68b5b846
#
_cell.length_a   1.000
_cell.length_b   1.000
_cell.length_c   1.000
_cell.angle_alpha   90.00
_cell.angle_beta   90.00
_cell.angle_gamma   90.00
#
_symmetry.space_group_name_H-M   'P 1'
#
loop_
_entity.id
_entity.type
_entity.pdbx_description
1 polymer ?
#
loop_
_entity_poly.entity_id
_entity_poly.type
_entity_poly.pdbx_seq_one_letter_code
_entity_poly.pdbx_strand_id
1 'polypeptide(L)'
;MRILGIGGLAGAKSFRRSHWPNLDEREYPIWIGLDAAAALVVDGELVITAKEESFNRSRQSGDFPERSIEYCLSTLKLAPEDIDLLVHCFDYSDYEELYLRDRHSVEFYQKVLSKDALLKEVRQRLPGFPAERVRQVPNHLAHAAGAYLTSGWDQCAVAVIDSQGDAQSTTCYFASTRGLTQIKEIAAYDSIAVFNSLISVHLGFNWHGDEWQLMDLAAQGDASRFRSFFEHAVQLRPDGTILIVPMRLNRRSDEREQYLATRRYLHEYLGPKRLPNEEIQQRHKDVVAGLQECMNGVVLHICKHLAEATGQRQIALAGQVASNCSAYSHLLQSGIFSEVYIPSSAGDDGAAIGAALYAAWQGEEATNIRMPIARGQPNYSVRELHKAYKEFAPQIEVKPFGTFEERCRKTAALIAEKHIVARDEGRLAFGSTVFGNRSILADPSGSGMREWLGVLLKEPTGWRSTAAAVTVEQATLWFDLPSGVQLTGCIMTLPAKELALKELASVIQEDGTARIQVIDGRDHPELHRILVELGKLTGREVALVSSFNVAERPLVDSPRQALEVVLETGIEYLILDNCLIRNRRARTQAPPVEDSNTLSHRANVAAHA
;
A
#
# COMPACT_ATOMS: atom_id res chain seq x y z
N MET A 1 29.84 3.03 5.48
CA MET A 1 29.32 1.69 5.80
C MET A 1 28.18 1.35 4.84
N ARG A 2 28.15 0.13 4.29
CA ARG A 2 27.13 -0.37 3.36
C ARG A 2 26.25 -1.38 4.08
N ILE A 3 24.99 -1.06 4.27
CA ILE A 3 24.03 -1.89 5.01
C ILE A 3 22.91 -2.31 4.07
N LEU A 4 22.71 -3.61 3.94
CA LEU A 4 21.63 -4.21 3.17
C LEU A 4 20.52 -4.65 4.11
N GLY A 5 19.40 -3.92 4.12
CA GLY A 5 18.18 -4.32 4.80
C GLY A 5 17.35 -5.25 3.94
N ILE A 6 16.80 -6.29 4.53
CA ILE A 6 15.94 -7.26 3.84
C ILE A 6 14.68 -7.57 4.64
N GLY A 7 13.59 -7.86 3.91
CA GLY A 7 12.32 -8.34 4.46
C GLY A 7 11.88 -9.62 3.78
N GLY A 8 10.86 -10.26 4.34
CA GLY A 8 10.31 -11.54 3.87
C GLY A 8 10.66 -12.70 4.80
N LEU A 9 9.76 -13.68 4.89
CA LEU A 9 9.94 -14.90 5.69
C LEU A 9 9.89 -16.12 4.77
N ALA A 10 11.08 -16.45 4.23
CA ALA A 10 11.26 -17.57 3.32
C ALA A 10 10.68 -18.87 3.89
N GLY A 11 9.89 -19.55 3.09
CA GLY A 11 9.30 -20.82 3.47
C GLY A 11 7.98 -20.75 4.26
N ALA A 12 7.53 -19.57 4.74
CA ALA A 12 6.30 -19.44 5.52
C ALA A 12 5.08 -19.96 4.75
N LYS A 13 4.90 -19.55 3.50
CA LYS A 13 3.79 -19.99 2.63
C LYS A 13 3.84 -21.48 2.33
N SER A 14 5.01 -22.03 2.02
CA SER A 14 5.21 -23.45 1.73
C SER A 14 5.02 -24.33 2.97
N PHE A 15 5.48 -23.86 4.14
CA PHE A 15 5.23 -24.50 5.42
C PHE A 15 3.74 -24.62 5.68
N ARG A 16 3.00 -23.53 5.53
CA ARG A 16 1.56 -23.50 5.71
C ARG A 16 0.82 -24.45 4.77
N ARG A 17 1.18 -24.45 3.49
CA ARG A 17 0.61 -25.38 2.50
C ARG A 17 0.84 -26.85 2.85
N SER A 18 2.00 -27.18 3.37
CA SER A 18 2.32 -28.57 3.75
C SER A 18 1.50 -29.07 4.95
N HIS A 19 1.11 -28.16 5.86
CA HIS A 19 0.37 -28.50 7.08
C HIS A 19 -1.16 -28.40 6.89
N TRP A 20 -1.61 -27.48 6.04
CA TRP A 20 -3.03 -27.27 5.72
C TRP A 20 -3.28 -27.20 4.22
N PRO A 21 -3.14 -28.33 3.50
CA PRO A 21 -3.20 -28.35 2.04
C PRO A 21 -4.58 -28.02 1.44
N ASN A 22 -5.63 -27.99 2.27
CA ASN A 22 -7.01 -27.77 1.86
C ASN A 22 -7.52 -26.33 2.14
N LEU A 23 -6.65 -25.40 2.52
CA LEU A 23 -7.05 -24.01 2.63
C LEU A 23 -7.32 -23.40 1.25
N ASP A 24 -8.23 -22.42 1.20
CA ASP A 24 -8.40 -21.57 0.02
C ASP A 24 -7.07 -20.85 -0.29
N GLU A 25 -6.72 -20.69 -1.57
CA GLU A 25 -5.50 -20.01 -1.99
C GLU A 25 -5.39 -18.58 -1.41
N ARG A 26 -6.52 -17.92 -1.20
CA ARG A 26 -6.61 -16.61 -0.56
C ARG A 26 -6.28 -16.60 0.93
N GLU A 27 -6.18 -17.77 1.56
CA GLU A 27 -5.94 -17.93 2.99
C GLU A 27 -4.47 -18.24 3.32
N TYR A 28 -3.67 -18.63 2.33
CA TYR A 28 -2.23 -18.85 2.54
C TYR A 28 -1.43 -17.57 2.81
N PRO A 29 -1.78 -16.40 2.21
CA PRO A 29 -1.09 -15.14 2.51
C PRO A 29 -1.41 -14.51 3.87
N ILE A 30 -2.19 -15.15 4.73
CA ILE A 30 -2.65 -14.64 6.04
C ILE A 30 -1.48 -14.35 7.02
N TRP A 31 -0.28 -14.74 6.67
CA TRP A 31 0.87 -14.71 7.56
C TRP A 31 1.81 -13.56 7.28
N ILE A 32 2.59 -13.29 8.29
CA ILE A 32 3.69 -12.35 8.40
C ILE A 32 4.73 -12.49 7.28
N GLY A 33 5.47 -11.41 7.06
CA GLY A 33 6.60 -11.40 6.15
C GLY A 33 6.24 -11.33 4.68
N LEU A 34 5.08 -10.79 4.37
CA LEU A 34 4.69 -10.45 3.00
C LEU A 34 5.48 -9.23 2.51
N ASP A 35 5.44 -8.98 1.20
CA ASP A 35 6.14 -7.85 0.57
C ASP A 35 7.66 -7.88 0.78
N ALA A 36 8.27 -9.05 0.58
CA ALA A 36 9.71 -9.21 0.63
C ALA A 36 10.42 -8.15 -0.24
N ALA A 37 11.43 -7.51 0.33
CA ALA A 37 12.14 -6.41 -0.30
C ALA A 37 13.61 -6.36 0.14
N ALA A 38 14.42 -5.62 -0.63
CA ALA A 38 15.77 -5.25 -0.26
C ALA A 38 15.95 -3.73 -0.34
N ALA A 39 16.73 -3.18 0.60
CA ALA A 39 17.08 -1.77 0.68
C ALA A 39 18.56 -1.61 0.99
N LEU A 40 19.29 -0.82 0.22
CA LEU A 40 20.70 -0.56 0.46
C LEU A 40 20.90 0.86 0.96
N VAL A 41 21.49 0.96 2.14
CA VAL A 41 21.93 2.20 2.77
C VAL A 41 23.45 2.28 2.70
N VAL A 42 23.99 3.40 2.22
CA VAL A 42 25.43 3.66 2.14
C VAL A 42 25.72 4.95 2.91
N ASP A 43 26.58 4.86 3.90
CA ASP A 43 26.98 6.00 4.74
C ASP A 43 25.79 6.80 5.29
N GLY A 44 24.75 6.08 5.76
CA GLY A 44 23.53 6.65 6.30
C GLY A 44 22.49 7.09 5.27
N GLU A 45 22.77 7.08 3.98
CA GLU A 45 21.83 7.45 2.93
C GLU A 45 21.17 6.22 2.27
N LEU A 46 19.85 6.24 2.13
CA LEU A 46 19.11 5.24 1.34
C LEU A 46 19.39 5.44 -0.14
N VAL A 47 20.10 4.49 -0.77
CA VAL A 47 20.56 4.61 -2.16
C VAL A 47 19.63 3.91 -3.14
N ILE A 48 19.16 2.71 -2.82
CA ILE A 48 18.32 1.90 -3.71
C ILE A 48 17.43 0.95 -2.92
N THR A 49 16.25 0.69 -3.45
CA THR A 49 15.26 -0.26 -2.91
C THR A 49 14.67 -1.10 -4.04
N ALA A 50 14.26 -2.31 -3.74
CA ALA A 50 13.59 -3.19 -4.69
C ALA A 50 12.64 -4.15 -3.98
N LYS A 51 11.46 -4.40 -4.58
CA LYS A 51 10.49 -5.41 -4.12
C LYS A 51 10.66 -6.71 -4.89
N GLU A 52 10.62 -7.84 -4.21
CA GLU A 52 10.80 -9.15 -4.83
C GLU A 52 9.67 -9.50 -5.81
N GLU A 53 8.45 -9.02 -5.56
CA GLU A 53 7.31 -9.21 -6.45
C GLU A 53 7.54 -8.64 -7.87
N SER A 54 8.36 -7.59 -8.00
CA SER A 54 8.72 -7.00 -9.30
C SER A 54 9.48 -7.98 -10.18
N PHE A 55 10.20 -8.92 -9.59
CA PHE A 55 11.06 -9.87 -10.31
C PHE A 55 10.46 -11.27 -10.41
N ASN A 56 9.86 -11.78 -9.32
CA ASN A 56 9.28 -13.14 -9.30
C ASN A 56 7.82 -13.18 -9.76
N ARG A 57 7.17 -12.01 -9.94
CA ARG A 57 5.77 -11.87 -10.38
C ARG A 57 4.76 -12.50 -9.43
N SER A 58 5.14 -12.76 -8.22
CA SER A 58 4.26 -13.21 -7.15
C SER A 58 3.86 -12.01 -6.31
N ARG A 59 2.62 -11.56 -6.43
CA ARG A 59 2.09 -10.44 -5.67
C ARG A 59 2.30 -10.69 -4.18
N GLN A 60 2.80 -9.67 -3.47
CA GLN A 60 3.11 -9.73 -2.04
C GLN A 60 3.96 -10.95 -1.67
N SER A 61 5.00 -11.20 -2.44
CA SER A 61 5.92 -12.32 -2.20
C SER A 61 6.53 -12.23 -0.81
N GLY A 62 6.46 -13.31 -0.04
CA GLY A 62 7.16 -13.47 1.24
C GLY A 62 8.45 -14.29 1.12
N ASP A 63 8.89 -14.58 -0.10
CA ASP A 63 10.10 -15.35 -0.34
C ASP A 63 11.37 -14.58 0.07
N PHE A 64 12.51 -15.27 0.19
CA PHE A 64 13.79 -14.58 0.38
C PHE A 64 14.04 -13.65 -0.82
N PRO A 65 14.39 -12.35 -0.59
CA PRO A 65 14.45 -11.34 -1.64
C PRO A 65 15.74 -11.42 -2.49
N GLU A 66 16.03 -12.59 -3.04
CA GLU A 66 17.26 -12.89 -3.76
C GLU A 66 17.46 -11.97 -4.97
N ARG A 67 16.41 -11.81 -5.80
CA ARG A 67 16.48 -10.98 -7.01
C ARG A 67 16.52 -9.50 -6.69
N SER A 68 15.84 -9.08 -5.62
CA SER A 68 15.90 -7.71 -5.13
C SER A 68 17.30 -7.36 -4.64
N ILE A 69 17.96 -8.29 -3.93
CA ILE A 69 19.35 -8.13 -3.49
C ILE A 69 20.27 -8.05 -4.71
N GLU A 70 20.19 -9.01 -5.64
CA GLU A 70 20.98 -9.02 -6.87
C GLU A 70 20.82 -7.71 -7.64
N TYR A 71 19.59 -7.22 -7.75
CA TYR A 71 19.30 -5.94 -8.39
C TYR A 71 19.97 -4.75 -7.69
N CYS A 72 19.85 -4.66 -6.35
CA CYS A 72 20.48 -3.59 -5.58
C CYS A 72 22.01 -3.59 -5.73
N LEU A 73 22.62 -4.76 -5.65
CA LEU A 73 24.07 -4.92 -5.77
C LEU A 73 24.56 -4.64 -7.19
N SER A 74 23.94 -5.24 -8.21
CA SER A 74 24.37 -5.08 -9.61
C SER A 74 24.22 -3.64 -10.12
N THR A 75 23.17 -2.93 -9.69
CA THR A 75 22.96 -1.52 -10.06
C THR A 75 24.11 -0.62 -9.60
N LEU A 76 24.69 -0.92 -8.43
CA LEU A 76 25.81 -0.17 -7.87
C LEU A 76 27.17 -0.82 -8.15
N LYS A 77 27.19 -1.92 -8.92
CA LYS A 77 28.39 -2.70 -9.24
C LYS A 77 29.13 -3.20 -7.99
N LEU A 78 28.35 -3.62 -6.99
CA LEU A 78 28.83 -4.21 -5.74
C LEU A 78 28.74 -5.73 -5.82
N ALA A 79 29.67 -6.40 -5.11
CA ALA A 79 29.59 -7.83 -4.79
C ALA A 79 29.03 -8.03 -3.37
N PRO A 80 28.52 -9.22 -3.01
CA PRO A 80 28.04 -9.50 -1.65
C PRO A 80 29.09 -9.20 -0.57
N GLU A 81 30.36 -9.44 -0.85
CA GLU A 81 31.49 -9.19 0.06
C GLU A 81 31.70 -7.72 0.40
N ASP A 82 31.23 -6.80 -0.48
CA ASP A 82 31.29 -5.36 -0.28
C ASP A 82 30.28 -4.85 0.75
N ILE A 83 29.33 -5.68 1.18
CA ILE A 83 28.31 -5.36 2.18
C ILE A 83 28.87 -5.58 3.58
N ASP A 84 28.88 -4.52 4.38
CA ASP A 84 29.38 -4.57 5.75
C ASP A 84 28.40 -5.27 6.71
N LEU A 85 27.07 -5.12 6.46
CA LEU A 85 26.03 -5.68 7.32
C LEU A 85 24.78 -6.02 6.49
N LEU A 86 24.22 -7.22 6.71
CA LEU A 86 22.89 -7.63 6.25
C LEU A 86 21.94 -7.62 7.44
N VAL A 87 20.83 -6.89 7.35
CA VAL A 87 19.88 -6.71 8.45
C VAL A 87 18.50 -7.18 8.01
N HIS A 88 17.98 -8.19 8.70
CA HIS A 88 16.63 -8.70 8.49
C HIS A 88 15.64 -7.98 9.41
N CYS A 89 14.45 -7.60 8.88
CA CYS A 89 13.45 -6.82 9.60
C CYS A 89 12.49 -7.65 10.47
N PHE A 90 12.87 -8.85 10.88
CA PHE A 90 12.15 -9.68 11.85
C PHE A 90 13.15 -10.30 12.85
N ASP A 91 12.81 -10.26 14.13
CA ASP A 91 13.56 -10.90 15.21
C ASP A 91 12.63 -11.55 16.22
N TYR A 92 12.52 -12.86 16.16
CA TYR A 92 11.68 -13.66 17.04
C TYR A 92 12.43 -14.20 18.27
N SER A 93 13.68 -13.81 18.49
CA SER A 93 14.51 -14.39 19.57
C SER A 93 13.91 -14.19 20.97
N ASP A 94 13.32 -13.03 21.24
CA ASP A 94 12.68 -12.72 22.52
C ASP A 94 11.33 -13.46 22.72
N TYR A 95 10.81 -14.08 21.67
CA TYR A 95 9.50 -14.73 21.64
C TYR A 95 9.57 -16.25 21.43
N GLU A 96 10.77 -16.84 21.43
CA GLU A 96 10.98 -18.28 21.21
C GLU A 96 10.07 -19.13 22.10
N GLU A 97 9.95 -18.81 23.39
CA GLU A 97 9.09 -19.55 24.34
C GLU A 97 7.63 -19.59 23.94
N LEU A 98 7.13 -18.59 23.21
CA LEU A 98 5.75 -18.57 22.72
C LEU A 98 5.50 -19.65 21.66
N TYR A 99 6.54 -20.00 20.91
CA TYR A 99 6.50 -21.00 19.84
C TYR A 99 6.84 -22.42 20.32
N LEU A 100 7.36 -22.58 21.54
CA LEU A 100 7.70 -23.90 22.09
C LEU A 100 6.51 -24.65 22.71
N ARG A 101 5.27 -24.18 22.52
CA ARG A 101 4.07 -24.69 23.20
C ARG A 101 3.46 -25.93 22.56
N ASP A 102 3.63 -26.14 21.28
CA ASP A 102 3.13 -27.30 20.54
C ASP A 102 4.06 -27.64 19.37
N ARG A 103 3.95 -28.88 18.88
CA ARG A 103 4.83 -29.42 17.84
C ARG A 103 4.85 -28.56 16.56
N HIS A 104 3.68 -28.06 16.15
CA HIS A 104 3.56 -27.27 14.93
C HIS A 104 4.28 -25.93 15.07
N SER A 105 4.05 -25.21 16.17
CA SER A 105 4.68 -23.93 16.46
C SER A 105 6.20 -24.08 16.57
N VAL A 106 6.70 -25.15 17.24
CA VAL A 106 8.13 -25.47 17.30
C VAL A 106 8.72 -25.66 15.90
N GLU A 107 8.06 -26.46 15.07
CA GLU A 107 8.54 -26.73 13.72
C GLU A 107 8.54 -25.46 12.84
N PHE A 108 7.53 -24.61 12.98
CA PHE A 108 7.45 -23.32 12.29
C PHE A 108 8.59 -22.39 12.71
N TYR A 109 8.79 -22.24 14.03
CA TYR A 109 9.90 -21.44 14.56
C TYR A 109 11.25 -21.90 14.02
N GLN A 110 11.55 -23.19 14.16
CA GLN A 110 12.83 -23.75 13.72
C GLN A 110 13.08 -23.64 12.22
N LYS A 111 12.04 -23.77 11.38
CA LYS A 111 12.19 -23.79 9.92
C LYS A 111 12.06 -22.43 9.25
N VAL A 112 11.40 -21.46 9.90
CA VAL A 112 11.02 -20.20 9.28
C VAL A 112 11.45 -18.98 10.08
N LEU A 113 11.22 -18.97 11.41
CA LEU A 113 11.35 -17.75 12.22
C LEU A 113 12.72 -17.59 12.89
N SER A 114 13.42 -18.70 13.17
CA SER A 114 14.66 -18.66 13.91
C SER A 114 15.81 -18.01 13.13
N LYS A 115 16.78 -17.48 13.86
CA LYS A 115 18.02 -16.97 13.25
C LYS A 115 18.75 -18.04 12.42
N ASP A 116 18.71 -19.30 12.85
CA ASP A 116 19.33 -20.40 12.11
C ASP A 116 18.63 -20.64 10.75
N ALA A 117 17.30 -20.49 10.69
CA ALA A 117 16.55 -20.55 9.44
C ALA A 117 16.99 -19.42 8.50
N LEU A 118 17.08 -18.18 8.97
CA LEU A 118 17.60 -17.05 8.21
C LEU A 118 19.02 -17.29 7.71
N LEU A 119 19.93 -17.73 8.59
CA LEU A 119 21.33 -18.03 8.21
C LEU A 119 21.43 -19.14 7.18
N LYS A 120 20.53 -20.11 7.20
CA LYS A 120 20.45 -21.16 6.18
C LYS A 120 20.09 -20.57 4.81
N GLU A 121 19.07 -19.70 4.73
CA GLU A 121 18.69 -19.01 3.50
C GLU A 121 19.84 -18.12 2.98
N VAL A 122 20.47 -17.35 3.85
CA VAL A 122 21.62 -16.50 3.48
C VAL A 122 22.78 -17.34 2.91
N ARG A 123 23.17 -18.45 3.57
CA ARG A 123 24.23 -19.33 3.07
C ARG A 123 23.89 -19.94 1.68
N GLN A 124 22.63 -20.23 1.45
CA GLN A 124 22.17 -20.85 0.20
C GLN A 124 22.10 -19.83 -0.95
N ARG A 125 21.65 -18.60 -0.66
CA ARG A 125 21.34 -17.57 -1.67
C ARG A 125 22.47 -16.58 -1.89
N LEU A 126 23.29 -16.34 -0.85
CA LEU A 126 24.45 -15.47 -0.88
C LEU A 126 25.70 -16.25 -0.44
N PRO A 127 26.19 -17.20 -1.29
CA PRO A 127 27.31 -18.06 -0.91
C PRO A 127 28.53 -17.24 -0.54
N GLY A 128 29.14 -17.55 0.61
CA GLY A 128 30.31 -16.84 1.12
C GLY A 128 30.03 -15.60 1.98
N PHE A 129 28.77 -15.18 2.10
CA PHE A 129 28.45 -14.06 3.00
C PHE A 129 28.67 -14.46 4.48
N PRO A 130 29.44 -13.67 5.28
CA PRO A 130 29.78 -14.03 6.64
C PRO A 130 28.57 -14.00 7.57
N ALA A 131 28.35 -15.08 8.32
CA ALA A 131 27.21 -15.18 9.25
C ALA A 131 27.24 -14.12 10.37
N GLU A 132 28.44 -13.69 10.79
CA GLU A 132 28.65 -12.66 11.80
C GLU A 132 28.24 -11.26 11.33
N ARG A 133 28.09 -11.05 10.04
CA ARG A 133 27.55 -9.82 9.44
C ARG A 133 26.03 -9.86 9.25
N VAL A 134 25.35 -10.92 9.69
CA VAL A 134 23.88 -11.02 9.64
C VAL A 134 23.30 -10.61 10.99
N ARG A 135 22.42 -9.62 10.98
CA ARG A 135 21.66 -9.17 12.15
C ARG A 135 20.16 -9.25 11.90
N GLN A 136 19.40 -9.25 12.99
CA GLN A 136 17.95 -9.15 12.99
C GLN A 136 17.54 -7.91 13.79
N VAL A 137 16.43 -7.29 13.42
CA VAL A 137 15.81 -6.15 14.11
C VAL A 137 14.33 -6.48 14.28
N PRO A 138 13.75 -6.29 15.48
CA PRO A 138 12.32 -6.50 15.68
C PRO A 138 11.49 -5.73 14.65
N ASN A 139 10.46 -6.37 14.10
CA ASN A 139 9.71 -5.86 12.95
C ASN A 139 9.10 -4.47 13.22
N HIS A 140 8.40 -4.30 14.35
CA HIS A 140 7.80 -2.99 14.67
C HIS A 140 8.85 -1.91 14.95
N LEU A 141 10.02 -2.29 15.44
CA LEU A 141 11.13 -1.35 15.61
C LEU A 141 11.69 -0.91 14.26
N ALA A 142 11.80 -1.84 13.31
CA ALA A 142 12.18 -1.52 11.93
C ALA A 142 11.15 -0.57 11.27
N HIS A 143 9.86 -0.87 11.37
CA HIS A 143 8.80 0.02 10.88
C HIS A 143 8.88 1.42 11.51
N ALA A 144 9.02 1.50 12.83
CA ALA A 144 9.09 2.76 13.55
C ALA A 144 10.31 3.58 13.15
N ALA A 145 11.47 2.94 13.03
CA ALA A 145 12.70 3.60 12.58
C ALA A 145 12.57 4.11 11.14
N GLY A 146 12.00 3.30 10.24
CA GLY A 146 11.72 3.72 8.87
C GLY A 146 10.83 4.96 8.81
N ALA A 147 9.72 4.96 9.54
CA ALA A 147 8.80 6.08 9.57
C ALA A 147 9.40 7.34 10.20
N TYR A 148 10.08 7.20 11.33
CA TYR A 148 10.70 8.35 12.01
C TYR A 148 11.84 8.95 11.20
N LEU A 149 12.83 8.15 10.79
CA LEU A 149 14.05 8.64 10.14
C LEU A 149 13.78 9.23 8.75
N THR A 150 12.62 8.93 8.15
CA THR A 150 12.21 9.50 6.86
C THR A 150 11.21 10.65 6.98
N SER A 151 10.68 10.92 8.17
CA SER A 151 9.71 12.01 8.42
C SER A 151 10.32 13.40 8.29
N GLY A 152 11.62 13.53 8.55
CA GLY A 152 12.31 14.82 8.62
C GLY A 152 12.07 15.60 9.93
N TRP A 153 11.52 14.96 10.97
CA TRP A 153 11.26 15.58 12.27
C TRP A 153 12.31 15.21 13.31
N ASP A 154 12.62 16.15 14.21
CA ASP A 154 13.56 15.91 15.32
C ASP A 154 12.95 15.00 16.40
N GLN A 155 11.62 15.09 16.56
CA GLN A 155 10.87 14.25 17.49
C GLN A 155 9.42 14.11 17.03
N CYS A 156 8.81 12.94 17.29
CA CYS A 156 7.40 12.70 17.01
C CYS A 156 6.87 11.50 17.81
N ALA A 157 5.55 11.33 17.84
CA ALA A 157 4.91 10.07 18.14
C ALA A 157 5.03 9.12 16.92
N VAL A 158 5.18 7.82 17.15
CA VAL A 158 5.14 6.81 16.07
C VAL A 158 4.17 5.72 16.47
N ALA A 159 3.20 5.42 15.61
CA ALA A 159 2.32 4.28 15.78
C ALA A 159 2.53 3.27 14.64
N VAL A 160 2.96 2.08 14.98
CA VAL A 160 3.01 0.92 14.09
C VAL A 160 1.77 0.09 14.36
N ILE A 161 0.85 0.03 13.37
CA ILE A 161 -0.38 -0.76 13.46
C ILE A 161 -0.39 -1.73 12.29
N ASP A 162 -0.16 -3.01 12.60
CA ASP A 162 0.11 -4.01 11.58
C ASP A 162 -0.75 -5.28 11.75
N SER A 163 -0.62 -6.20 10.81
CA SER A 163 -1.22 -7.53 10.93
C SER A 163 -0.55 -8.29 12.07
N GLN A 164 0.72 -8.45 12.00
CA GLN A 164 1.55 -9.05 13.04
C GLN A 164 3.03 -8.76 12.72
N GLY A 165 3.73 -8.14 13.68
CA GLY A 165 5.19 -8.14 13.72
C GLY A 165 5.72 -9.45 14.33
N ASP A 166 6.69 -9.37 15.23
CA ASP A 166 7.27 -10.59 15.85
C ASP A 166 6.25 -11.28 16.79
N ALA A 167 5.60 -10.53 17.68
CA ALA A 167 4.51 -11.02 18.52
C ALA A 167 3.42 -9.96 18.81
N GLN A 168 3.56 -8.78 18.25
CA GLN A 168 2.66 -7.64 18.43
C GLN A 168 1.87 -7.37 17.15
N SER A 169 0.70 -6.74 17.31
CA SER A 169 -0.08 -6.16 16.22
C SER A 169 0.01 -4.63 16.20
N THR A 170 0.34 -4.04 17.34
CA THR A 170 0.51 -2.59 17.45
C THR A 170 1.63 -2.30 18.43
N THR A 171 2.49 -1.35 18.08
CA THR A 171 3.49 -0.80 18.99
C THR A 171 3.57 0.72 18.80
N CYS A 172 3.50 1.44 19.89
CA CYS A 172 3.57 2.88 19.95
C CYS A 172 4.91 3.32 20.52
N TYR A 173 5.55 4.30 19.89
CA TYR A 173 6.84 4.84 20.31
C TYR A 173 6.80 6.37 20.46
N PHE A 174 7.64 6.89 21.32
CA PHE A 174 8.17 8.23 21.23
C PHE A 174 9.53 8.16 20.52
N ALA A 175 9.64 8.90 19.43
CA ALA A 175 10.86 8.99 18.63
C ALA A 175 11.54 10.34 18.84
N SER A 176 12.84 10.36 18.95
CA SER A 176 13.67 11.55 19.02
C SER A 176 15.08 11.25 18.49
N THR A 177 15.91 12.27 18.33
CA THR A 177 17.33 12.11 17.96
C THR A 177 18.12 11.20 18.90
N ARG A 178 17.60 10.94 20.12
CA ARG A 178 18.22 10.03 21.11
C ARG A 178 17.81 8.57 20.97
N GLY A 179 16.80 8.26 20.16
CA GLY A 179 16.32 6.91 19.97
C GLY A 179 14.80 6.78 19.94
N LEU A 180 14.35 5.54 19.87
CA LEU A 180 12.95 5.13 19.91
C LEU A 180 12.65 4.57 21.32
N THR A 181 11.71 5.19 22.03
CA THR A 181 11.25 4.73 23.34
C THR A 181 9.87 4.12 23.17
N GLN A 182 9.73 2.82 23.46
CA GLN A 182 8.43 2.14 23.42
C GLN A 182 7.52 2.65 24.52
N ILE A 183 6.32 3.03 24.18
CA ILE A 183 5.29 3.57 25.09
C ILE A 183 4.25 2.50 25.42
N LYS A 184 3.79 1.76 24.39
CA LYS A 184 2.71 0.77 24.51
C LYS A 184 2.85 -0.28 23.42
N GLU A 185 2.36 -1.49 23.72
CA GLU A 185 2.18 -2.55 22.74
C GLU A 185 0.82 -3.25 22.89
N ILE A 186 0.35 -3.83 21.79
CA ILE A 186 -0.84 -4.69 21.74
C ILE A 186 -0.42 -6.01 21.10
N ALA A 187 -0.76 -7.10 21.74
CA ALA A 187 -0.39 -8.44 21.28
C ALA A 187 -1.03 -8.80 19.94
N ALA A 188 -0.40 -9.67 19.18
CA ALA A 188 -0.88 -10.14 17.87
C ALA A 188 -2.29 -10.74 17.89
N TYR A 189 -2.73 -11.30 19.02
CA TYR A 189 -4.10 -11.82 19.20
C TYR A 189 -5.19 -10.74 19.13
N ASP A 190 -4.86 -9.48 19.27
CA ASP A 190 -5.78 -8.35 19.16
C ASP A 190 -5.45 -7.49 17.93
N SER A 191 -5.06 -8.14 16.82
CA SER A 191 -4.78 -7.47 15.56
C SER A 191 -6.05 -7.04 14.84
N ILE A 192 -6.26 -5.72 14.75
CA ILE A 192 -7.35 -5.17 13.95
C ILE A 192 -7.14 -5.43 12.45
N ALA A 193 -5.90 -5.47 11.97
CA ALA A 193 -5.58 -5.76 10.58
C ALA A 193 -5.90 -7.23 10.22
N VAL A 194 -5.56 -8.18 11.09
CA VAL A 194 -5.93 -9.60 10.91
C VAL A 194 -7.45 -9.76 10.95
N PHE A 195 -8.13 -9.09 11.87
CA PHE A 195 -9.60 -9.13 11.96
C PHE A 195 -10.27 -8.55 10.70
N ASN A 196 -9.77 -7.41 10.21
CA ASN A 196 -10.18 -6.84 8.92
C ASN A 196 -10.02 -7.84 7.79
N SER A 197 -8.87 -8.50 7.70
CA SER A 197 -8.58 -9.47 6.64
C SER A 197 -9.46 -10.72 6.74
N LEU A 198 -9.79 -11.21 7.94
CA LEU A 198 -10.73 -12.32 8.13
C LEU A 198 -12.15 -11.98 7.63
N ILE A 199 -12.59 -10.75 7.87
CA ILE A 199 -13.87 -10.25 7.34
C ILE A 199 -13.79 -10.09 5.82
N SER A 200 -12.67 -9.60 5.28
CA SER A 200 -12.46 -9.50 3.83
C SER A 200 -12.61 -10.85 3.14
N VAL A 201 -11.94 -11.89 3.66
CA VAL A 201 -12.06 -13.26 3.14
C VAL A 201 -13.47 -13.83 3.33
N HIS A 202 -14.14 -13.50 4.44
CA HIS A 202 -15.53 -13.89 4.68
C HIS A 202 -16.48 -13.27 3.64
N LEU A 203 -16.18 -12.05 3.19
CA LEU A 203 -16.91 -11.35 2.14
C LEU A 203 -16.45 -11.69 0.71
N GLY A 204 -15.55 -12.68 0.54
CA GLY A 204 -15.11 -13.19 -0.76
C GLY A 204 -14.01 -12.38 -1.44
N PHE A 205 -13.34 -11.49 -0.70
CA PHE A 205 -12.20 -10.72 -1.15
C PHE A 205 -10.88 -11.42 -0.80
N ASN A 206 -9.78 -10.97 -1.42
CA ASN A 206 -8.46 -11.45 -1.09
C ASN A 206 -7.96 -10.82 0.21
N TRP A 207 -7.16 -11.58 0.92
CA TRP A 207 -6.38 -11.07 2.04
C TRP A 207 -5.23 -10.21 1.50
N HIS A 208 -5.00 -9.06 2.09
CA HIS A 208 -3.95 -8.11 1.72
C HIS A 208 -3.91 -7.68 0.24
N GLY A 209 -5.03 -7.64 -0.43
CA GLY A 209 -4.99 -7.29 -1.84
C GLY A 209 -6.12 -6.40 -2.32
N ASP A 210 -7.22 -6.45 -1.60
CA ASP A 210 -8.47 -5.83 -2.02
C ASP A 210 -8.94 -4.73 -1.04
N GLU A 211 -8.06 -4.23 -0.15
CA GLU A 211 -8.40 -3.21 0.85
C GLU A 211 -8.95 -1.93 0.21
N TRP A 212 -8.43 -1.56 -0.97
CA TRP A 212 -8.92 -0.42 -1.71
C TRP A 212 -10.35 -0.61 -2.18
N GLN A 213 -10.71 -1.82 -2.63
CA GLN A 213 -12.06 -2.17 -3.04
C GLN A 213 -13.02 -2.19 -1.84
N LEU A 214 -12.54 -2.66 -0.68
CA LEU A 214 -13.32 -2.64 0.55
C LEU A 214 -13.61 -1.20 0.99
N MET A 215 -12.64 -0.30 0.94
CA MET A 215 -12.89 1.12 1.23
C MET A 215 -13.87 1.76 0.25
N ASP A 216 -13.89 1.36 -1.04
CA ASP A 216 -14.91 1.80 -2.01
C ASP A 216 -16.30 1.27 -1.65
N LEU A 217 -16.39 0.02 -1.18
CA LEU A 217 -17.66 -0.57 -0.74
C LEU A 217 -18.16 0.06 0.55
N ALA A 218 -17.27 0.44 1.46
CA ALA A 218 -17.64 1.10 2.70
C ALA A 218 -18.45 2.37 2.45
N ALA A 219 -18.06 3.15 1.43
CA ALA A 219 -18.76 4.37 1.02
C ALA A 219 -20.19 4.13 0.48
N GLN A 220 -20.54 2.86 0.16
CA GLN A 220 -21.85 2.46 -0.37
C GLN A 220 -22.75 1.79 0.68
N GLY A 221 -22.25 1.59 1.91
CA GLY A 221 -22.92 0.86 2.98
C GLY A 221 -23.43 1.77 4.10
N ASP A 222 -24.31 1.22 4.92
CA ASP A 222 -24.80 1.84 6.14
C ASP A 222 -24.11 1.20 7.36
N ALA A 223 -23.13 1.89 7.94
CA ALA A 223 -22.36 1.42 9.09
C ALA A 223 -23.23 1.17 10.32
N SER A 224 -24.36 1.93 10.49
CA SER A 224 -25.23 1.82 11.66
C SER A 224 -25.82 0.43 11.84
N ARG A 225 -26.00 -0.32 10.75
CA ARG A 225 -26.60 -1.68 10.77
C ARG A 225 -25.73 -2.71 11.47
N PHE A 226 -24.41 -2.53 11.46
CA PHE A 226 -23.47 -3.47 12.09
C PHE A 226 -22.64 -2.82 13.22
N ARG A 227 -22.92 -1.56 13.59
CA ARG A 227 -22.22 -0.84 14.66
C ARG A 227 -22.20 -1.64 15.96
N SER A 228 -23.37 -2.14 16.42
CA SER A 228 -23.47 -2.93 17.64
C SER A 228 -22.64 -4.22 17.57
N PHE A 229 -22.58 -4.89 16.41
CA PHE A 229 -21.71 -6.04 16.24
C PHE A 229 -20.23 -5.66 16.45
N PHE A 230 -19.76 -4.59 15.82
CA PHE A 230 -18.36 -4.17 15.92
C PHE A 230 -18.00 -3.64 17.31
N GLU A 231 -18.89 -2.94 17.99
CA GLU A 231 -18.71 -2.50 19.39
C GLU A 231 -18.55 -3.68 20.36
N HIS A 232 -19.25 -4.79 20.14
CA HIS A 232 -19.07 -6.01 20.92
C HIS A 232 -17.82 -6.80 20.51
N ALA A 233 -17.51 -6.86 19.22
CA ALA A 233 -16.38 -7.61 18.69
C ALA A 233 -15.04 -6.93 18.99
N VAL A 234 -14.98 -5.61 18.98
CA VAL A 234 -13.75 -4.81 19.18
C VAL A 234 -13.97 -3.82 20.32
N GLN A 235 -13.37 -4.09 21.46
CA GLN A 235 -13.53 -3.30 22.68
C GLN A 235 -12.33 -2.36 22.85
N LEU A 236 -12.60 -1.07 22.89
CA LEU A 236 -11.61 -0.03 23.21
C LEU A 236 -11.42 0.04 24.73
N ARG A 237 -10.20 -0.10 25.21
CA ARG A 237 -9.88 -0.15 26.64
C ARG A 237 -9.38 1.20 27.17
N PRO A 238 -9.66 1.53 28.44
CA PRO A 238 -9.24 2.81 29.02
C PRO A 238 -7.73 3.03 29.04
N ASP A 239 -6.92 1.98 28.94
CA ASP A 239 -5.46 2.03 28.91
C ASP A 239 -4.89 2.28 27.50
N GLY A 240 -5.72 2.51 26.49
CA GLY A 240 -5.30 2.73 25.11
C GLY A 240 -5.10 1.46 24.30
N THR A 241 -5.29 0.28 24.91
CA THR A 241 -5.27 -0.99 24.17
C THR A 241 -6.65 -1.34 23.60
N ILE A 242 -6.70 -2.39 22.79
CA ILE A 242 -7.95 -2.95 22.27
C ILE A 242 -8.04 -4.42 22.61
N LEU A 243 -9.26 -4.96 22.63
CA LEU A 243 -9.52 -6.39 22.74
C LEU A 243 -10.43 -6.83 21.59
N ILE A 244 -10.02 -7.83 20.83
CA ILE A 244 -10.81 -8.40 19.74
C ILE A 244 -11.39 -9.74 20.20
N VAL A 245 -12.62 -9.68 20.70
CA VAL A 245 -13.30 -10.82 21.32
C VAL A 245 -13.34 -12.06 20.43
N PRO A 246 -13.70 -11.98 19.12
CA PRO A 246 -13.74 -13.16 18.26
C PRO A 246 -12.40 -13.84 18.08
N MET A 247 -11.30 -13.09 18.08
CA MET A 247 -9.95 -13.62 17.93
C MET A 247 -9.53 -14.47 19.14
N ARG A 248 -10.01 -14.10 20.33
CA ARG A 248 -9.72 -14.78 21.60
C ARG A 248 -10.49 -16.09 21.78
N LEU A 249 -11.43 -16.40 20.89
CA LEU A 249 -12.18 -17.66 20.90
C LEU A 249 -11.34 -18.85 20.41
N ASN A 250 -10.27 -18.59 19.66
CA ASN A 250 -9.38 -19.63 19.13
C ASN A 250 -8.43 -20.14 20.23
N ARG A 251 -8.84 -21.14 20.97
CA ARG A 251 -8.10 -21.65 22.16
C ARG A 251 -7.11 -22.75 21.82
N ARG A 252 -7.44 -23.59 20.84
CA ARG A 252 -6.62 -24.71 20.41
C ARG A 252 -5.64 -24.26 19.33
N SER A 253 -4.53 -24.96 19.20
CA SER A 253 -3.48 -24.64 18.21
C SER A 253 -4.04 -24.65 16.78
N ASP A 254 -4.80 -25.70 16.41
CA ASP A 254 -5.45 -25.81 15.10
C ASP A 254 -6.49 -24.71 14.84
N GLU A 255 -7.18 -24.27 15.89
CA GLU A 255 -8.12 -23.13 15.80
C GLU A 255 -7.38 -21.80 15.61
N ARG A 256 -6.27 -21.57 16.32
CA ARG A 256 -5.48 -20.35 16.20
C ARG A 256 -4.89 -20.19 14.82
N GLU A 257 -4.30 -21.27 14.30
CA GLU A 257 -3.61 -21.25 13.01
C GLU A 257 -4.53 -21.01 11.80
N GLN A 258 -5.81 -21.35 11.94
CA GLN A 258 -6.82 -21.20 10.90
C GLN A 258 -7.96 -20.24 11.27
N TYR A 259 -7.93 -19.66 12.45
CA TYR A 259 -8.98 -18.79 12.99
C TYR A 259 -10.38 -19.43 12.98
N LEU A 260 -10.47 -20.75 13.23
CA LEU A 260 -11.71 -21.51 13.06
C LEU A 260 -12.85 -21.01 13.95
N ALA A 261 -12.56 -20.64 15.20
CA ALA A 261 -13.59 -20.13 16.11
C ALA A 261 -14.03 -18.73 15.68
N THR A 262 -13.11 -17.86 15.26
CA THR A 262 -13.44 -16.55 14.70
C THR A 262 -14.32 -16.69 13.46
N ARG A 263 -13.99 -17.60 12.54
CA ARG A 263 -14.78 -17.82 11.31
C ARG A 263 -16.20 -18.29 11.61
N ARG A 264 -16.38 -19.18 12.61
CA ARG A 264 -17.72 -19.58 13.08
C ARG A 264 -18.48 -18.39 13.63
N TYR A 265 -17.83 -17.55 14.42
CA TYR A 265 -18.42 -16.33 14.95
C TYR A 265 -18.85 -15.37 13.82
N LEU A 266 -17.99 -15.12 12.83
CA LEU A 266 -18.35 -14.28 11.68
C LEU A 266 -19.56 -14.87 10.91
N HIS A 267 -19.58 -16.18 10.69
CA HIS A 267 -20.72 -16.84 10.03
C HIS A 267 -22.02 -16.68 10.81
N GLU A 268 -21.99 -16.82 12.13
CA GLU A 268 -23.16 -16.69 13.00
C GLU A 268 -23.74 -15.26 12.99
N TYR A 269 -22.89 -14.24 13.08
CA TYR A 269 -23.34 -12.86 13.25
C TYR A 269 -23.41 -12.05 11.94
N LEU A 270 -22.53 -12.32 11.00
CA LEU A 270 -22.53 -11.67 9.68
C LEU A 270 -23.25 -12.48 8.60
N GLY A 271 -23.63 -13.74 8.91
CA GLY A 271 -24.26 -14.69 7.99
C GLY A 271 -23.25 -15.44 7.12
N PRO A 272 -23.70 -16.16 6.09
CA PRO A 272 -22.86 -17.06 5.31
C PRO A 272 -21.72 -16.33 4.58
N LYS A 273 -20.58 -17.01 4.47
CA LYS A 273 -19.43 -16.55 3.66
C LYS A 273 -19.86 -16.34 2.22
N ARG A 274 -19.58 -15.18 1.64
CA ARG A 274 -19.76 -14.91 0.20
C ARG A 274 -18.65 -15.58 -0.60
N LEU A 275 -18.97 -16.23 -1.69
CA LEU A 275 -17.99 -16.71 -2.66
C LEU A 275 -17.54 -15.55 -3.58
N PRO A 276 -16.31 -15.57 -4.15
CA PRO A 276 -15.80 -14.48 -4.98
C PRO A 276 -16.69 -14.11 -6.16
N ASN A 277 -17.35 -15.10 -6.78
CA ASN A 277 -18.19 -14.93 -7.96
C ASN A 277 -19.66 -14.64 -7.65
N GLU A 278 -20.04 -14.58 -6.37
CA GLU A 278 -21.40 -14.21 -5.97
C GLU A 278 -21.56 -12.69 -6.00
N GLU A 279 -22.79 -12.23 -6.27
CA GLU A 279 -23.14 -10.82 -6.27
C GLU A 279 -22.90 -10.16 -4.91
N ILE A 280 -22.36 -8.94 -4.94
CA ILE A 280 -22.18 -8.11 -3.73
C ILE A 280 -23.52 -7.45 -3.40
N GLN A 281 -24.19 -7.94 -2.36
CA GLN A 281 -25.46 -7.43 -1.87
C GLN A 281 -25.26 -6.23 -0.93
N GLN A 282 -26.32 -5.45 -0.69
CA GLN A 282 -26.29 -4.31 0.24
C GLN A 282 -25.78 -4.69 1.63
N ARG A 283 -26.19 -5.85 2.16
CA ARG A 283 -25.69 -6.35 3.44
C ARG A 283 -24.16 -6.43 3.50
N HIS A 284 -23.50 -6.85 2.41
CA HIS A 284 -22.04 -6.95 2.38
C HIS A 284 -21.40 -5.56 2.45
N LYS A 285 -22.01 -4.56 1.78
CA LYS A 285 -21.58 -3.16 1.84
C LYS A 285 -21.75 -2.59 3.25
N ASP A 286 -22.89 -2.89 3.91
CA ASP A 286 -23.17 -2.44 5.27
C ASP A 286 -22.17 -3.03 6.29
N VAL A 287 -21.79 -4.30 6.14
CA VAL A 287 -20.73 -4.93 6.96
C VAL A 287 -19.40 -4.21 6.77
N VAL A 288 -19.02 -3.91 5.52
CA VAL A 288 -17.76 -3.22 5.22
C VAL A 288 -17.77 -1.79 5.74
N ALA A 289 -18.91 -1.09 5.66
CA ALA A 289 -19.06 0.25 6.24
C ALA A 289 -18.88 0.24 7.76
N GLY A 290 -19.51 -0.72 8.46
CA GLY A 290 -19.33 -0.90 9.91
C GLY A 290 -17.90 -1.27 10.28
N LEU A 291 -17.22 -2.09 9.48
CA LEU A 291 -15.83 -2.45 9.66
C LEU A 291 -14.91 -1.22 9.51
N GLN A 292 -15.14 -0.37 8.50
CA GLN A 292 -14.36 0.84 8.29
C GLN A 292 -14.57 1.84 9.43
N GLU A 293 -15.81 2.03 9.89
CA GLU A 293 -16.11 2.87 11.07
C GLU A 293 -15.35 2.35 12.31
N CYS A 294 -15.36 1.04 12.53
CA CYS A 294 -14.62 0.40 13.61
C CYS A 294 -13.10 0.65 13.50
N MET A 295 -12.51 0.46 12.31
CA MET A 295 -11.09 0.72 12.08
C MET A 295 -10.73 2.18 12.33
N ASN A 296 -11.54 3.13 11.87
CA ASN A 296 -11.36 4.55 12.12
C ASN A 296 -11.33 4.84 13.63
N GLY A 297 -12.28 4.26 14.37
CA GLY A 297 -12.37 4.38 15.83
C GLY A 297 -11.17 3.78 16.57
N VAL A 298 -10.68 2.62 16.14
CA VAL A 298 -9.49 1.96 16.71
C VAL A 298 -8.24 2.79 16.51
N VAL A 299 -7.98 3.25 15.28
CA VAL A 299 -6.80 4.09 14.98
C VAL A 299 -6.84 5.37 15.78
N LEU A 300 -8.00 6.04 15.82
CA LEU A 300 -8.19 7.25 16.60
C LEU A 300 -7.94 7.02 18.10
N HIS A 301 -8.47 5.92 18.66
CA HIS A 301 -8.30 5.55 20.06
C HIS A 301 -6.83 5.35 20.43
N ILE A 302 -6.09 4.53 19.67
CA ILE A 302 -4.67 4.26 19.91
C ILE A 302 -3.86 5.56 19.82
N CYS A 303 -4.07 6.33 18.75
CA CYS A 303 -3.33 7.56 18.49
C CYS A 303 -3.65 8.65 19.51
N LYS A 304 -4.88 8.75 20.03
CA LYS A 304 -5.25 9.67 21.11
C LYS A 304 -4.46 9.37 22.38
N HIS A 305 -4.44 8.11 22.82
CA HIS A 305 -3.67 7.72 23.99
C HIS A 305 -2.16 7.96 23.81
N LEU A 306 -1.64 7.74 22.59
CA LEU A 306 -0.25 8.02 22.28
C LEU A 306 0.05 9.54 22.36
N ALA A 307 -0.85 10.40 21.85
CA ALA A 307 -0.71 11.84 21.95
C ALA A 307 -0.70 12.30 23.43
N GLU A 308 -1.60 11.75 24.26
CA GLU A 308 -1.68 12.04 25.70
C GLU A 308 -0.40 11.59 26.43
N ALA A 309 0.13 10.40 26.10
CA ALA A 309 1.33 9.85 26.74
C ALA A 309 2.63 10.58 26.34
N THR A 310 2.71 11.10 25.12
CA THR A 310 3.94 11.72 24.59
C THR A 310 3.92 13.23 24.56
N GLY A 311 2.74 13.85 24.61
CA GLY A 311 2.55 15.29 24.41
C GLY A 311 2.86 15.77 22.99
N GLN A 312 3.06 14.84 22.01
CA GLN A 312 3.44 15.18 20.66
C GLN A 312 2.24 15.64 19.82
N ARG A 313 2.49 16.57 18.92
CA ARG A 313 1.53 17.07 17.93
C ARG A 313 1.83 16.58 16.52
N GLN A 314 2.94 15.88 16.32
CA GLN A 314 3.38 15.23 15.09
C GLN A 314 3.35 13.72 15.29
N ILE A 315 2.81 12.98 14.32
CA ILE A 315 2.77 11.50 14.35
C ILE A 315 3.22 10.92 13.02
N ALA A 316 4.10 9.92 13.08
CA ALA A 316 4.41 9.05 11.96
C ALA A 316 3.64 7.72 12.12
N LEU A 317 3.01 7.26 11.04
CA LEU A 317 2.26 5.99 11.00
C LEU A 317 2.98 4.98 10.13
N ALA A 318 3.07 3.73 10.60
CA ALA A 318 3.63 2.61 9.86
C ALA A 318 2.84 1.32 10.12
N GLY A 319 3.21 0.24 9.45
CA GLY A 319 2.46 -1.01 9.41
C GLY A 319 1.35 -0.97 8.36
N GLN A 320 0.72 -2.11 8.13
CA GLN A 320 -0.27 -2.29 7.08
C GLN A 320 -1.48 -1.34 7.19
N VAL A 321 -1.95 -1.04 8.41
CA VAL A 321 -3.10 -0.16 8.63
C VAL A 321 -2.80 1.29 8.21
N ALA A 322 -1.53 1.71 8.14
CA ALA A 322 -1.16 3.01 7.61
C ALA A 322 -1.53 3.20 6.12
N SER A 323 -1.80 2.12 5.38
CA SER A 323 -2.34 2.20 4.01
C SER A 323 -3.86 2.42 3.95
N ASN A 324 -4.58 2.32 5.08
CA ASN A 324 -6.01 2.61 5.13
C ASN A 324 -6.25 4.13 5.16
N CYS A 325 -6.41 4.71 3.96
CA CYS A 325 -6.53 6.16 3.78
C CYS A 325 -7.75 6.77 4.48
N SER A 326 -8.82 6.02 4.72
CA SER A 326 -9.97 6.49 5.49
C SER A 326 -9.62 6.65 6.97
N ALA A 327 -8.92 5.68 7.56
CA ALA A 327 -8.59 5.69 8.99
C ALA A 327 -7.66 6.86 9.37
N TYR A 328 -6.59 7.08 8.59
CA TYR A 328 -5.70 8.19 8.92
C TYR A 328 -6.25 9.56 8.51
N SER A 329 -7.13 9.63 7.50
CA SER A 329 -7.84 10.87 7.19
C SER A 329 -8.79 11.26 8.32
N HIS A 330 -9.46 10.28 8.94
CA HIS A 330 -10.27 10.49 10.14
C HIS A 330 -9.42 10.97 11.34
N LEU A 331 -8.23 10.41 11.52
CA LEU A 331 -7.27 10.87 12.52
C LEU A 331 -6.86 12.33 12.28
N LEU A 332 -6.55 12.71 11.04
CA LEU A 332 -6.22 14.08 10.66
C LEU A 332 -7.36 15.06 10.98
N GLN A 333 -8.58 14.71 10.58
CA GLN A 333 -9.78 15.54 10.82
C GLN A 333 -10.10 15.72 12.30
N SER A 334 -9.67 14.79 13.17
CA SER A 334 -9.87 14.90 14.62
C SER A 334 -9.10 16.07 15.27
N GLY A 335 -8.06 16.59 14.60
CA GLY A 335 -7.22 17.68 15.12
C GLY A 335 -6.33 17.31 16.32
N ILE A 336 -6.26 16.02 16.70
CA ILE A 336 -5.37 15.55 17.79
C ILE A 336 -3.92 15.81 17.42
N PHE A 337 -3.54 15.52 16.17
CA PHE A 337 -2.23 15.84 15.62
C PHE A 337 -2.34 16.98 14.62
N SER A 338 -1.37 17.89 14.64
CA SER A 338 -1.26 18.96 13.64
C SER A 338 -0.62 18.46 12.35
N GLU A 339 0.20 17.40 12.43
CA GLU A 339 0.90 16.83 11.29
C GLU A 339 0.91 15.30 11.38
N VAL A 340 0.62 14.65 10.26
CA VAL A 340 0.68 13.19 10.11
C VAL A 340 1.60 12.86 8.95
N TYR A 341 2.57 12.01 9.18
CA TYR A 341 3.47 11.47 8.16
C TYR A 341 3.24 9.98 7.96
N ILE A 342 3.17 9.56 6.71
CA ILE A 342 3.10 8.15 6.31
C ILE A 342 4.17 7.94 5.24
N PRO A 343 5.15 7.06 5.45
CA PRO A 343 6.12 6.76 4.41
C PRO A 343 5.42 6.12 3.20
N SER A 344 5.92 6.36 2.00
CA SER A 344 5.37 5.77 0.77
C SER A 344 5.32 4.24 0.82
N SER A 345 6.18 3.64 1.63
CA SER A 345 6.23 2.22 1.95
C SER A 345 6.05 2.05 3.45
N ALA A 346 4.81 1.91 3.88
CA ALA A 346 4.46 1.77 5.29
C ALA A 346 4.37 0.29 5.75
N GLY A 347 4.26 -0.67 4.81
CA GLY A 347 4.18 -2.10 5.05
C GLY A 347 5.55 -2.78 5.23
N ASP A 348 5.59 -4.11 5.15
CA ASP A 348 6.80 -4.93 5.36
C ASP A 348 7.94 -4.61 4.39
N ASP A 349 7.63 -4.15 3.18
CA ASP A 349 8.63 -3.63 2.25
C ASP A 349 9.39 -2.42 2.84
N GLY A 350 8.67 -1.54 3.55
CA GLY A 350 9.26 -0.41 4.28
C GLY A 350 10.04 -0.82 5.52
N ALA A 351 9.69 -1.94 6.17
CA ALA A 351 10.44 -2.48 7.29
C ALA A 351 11.87 -2.87 6.88
N ALA A 352 12.09 -3.34 5.65
CA ALA A 352 13.43 -3.59 5.11
C ALA A 352 14.29 -2.30 5.07
N ILE A 353 13.68 -1.16 4.67
CA ILE A 353 14.32 0.15 4.72
C ILE A 353 14.63 0.53 6.16
N GLY A 354 13.62 0.41 7.04
CA GLY A 354 13.75 0.78 8.44
C GLY A 354 14.81 -0.02 9.18
N ALA A 355 14.96 -1.32 8.89
CA ALA A 355 16.01 -2.17 9.46
C ALA A 355 17.40 -1.68 9.05
N ALA A 356 17.61 -1.33 7.77
CA ALA A 356 18.90 -0.80 7.32
C ALA A 356 19.22 0.57 7.93
N LEU A 357 18.22 1.47 7.97
CA LEU A 357 18.37 2.80 8.57
C LEU A 357 18.60 2.74 10.06
N TYR A 358 17.90 1.85 10.78
CA TYR A 358 18.09 1.64 12.21
C TYR A 358 19.49 1.15 12.52
N ALA A 359 20.00 0.22 11.73
CA ALA A 359 21.37 -0.27 11.90
C ALA A 359 22.45 0.79 11.58
N ALA A 360 22.16 1.71 10.64
CA ALA A 360 23.03 2.84 10.33
C ALA A 360 23.03 3.89 11.45
N TRP A 361 21.90 4.04 12.14
CA TRP A 361 21.66 5.08 13.14
C TRP A 361 22.29 4.78 14.52
N GLN A 362 23.02 3.86 14.77
CA GLN A 362 23.65 3.37 16.03
C GLN A 362 24.05 4.43 17.09
N GLY A 363 23.26 5.46 17.33
CA GLY A 363 23.46 6.45 18.40
C GLY A 363 24.28 7.69 18.01
N GLU A 364 24.63 7.85 16.76
CA GLU A 364 25.05 9.13 16.19
C GLU A 364 23.81 9.99 15.91
N GLU A 365 23.92 11.31 15.99
CA GLU A 365 22.79 12.21 15.73
C GLU A 365 22.12 11.84 14.41
N ALA A 366 20.82 11.48 14.46
CA ALA A 366 20.06 11.07 13.31
C ALA A 366 20.09 12.18 12.26
N THR A 367 20.76 11.96 11.15
CA THR A 367 20.62 12.83 10.00
C THR A 367 19.22 12.61 9.43
N ASN A 368 18.41 13.68 9.39
CA ASN A 368 17.07 13.64 8.81
C ASN A 368 17.15 13.20 7.34
N ILE A 369 16.89 11.94 7.11
CA ILE A 369 16.91 11.34 5.77
C ILE A 369 15.53 11.60 5.16
N ARG A 370 15.41 12.61 4.30
CA ARG A 370 14.23 12.69 3.44
C ARG A 370 14.28 11.49 2.50
N MET A 371 13.28 10.62 2.59
CA MET A 371 13.06 9.65 1.53
C MET A 371 12.75 10.41 0.24
N PRO A 372 13.61 10.35 -0.78
CA PRO A 372 13.16 10.75 -2.09
C PRO A 372 12.04 9.80 -2.47
N ILE A 373 10.87 10.37 -2.72
CA ILE A 373 9.73 9.65 -3.25
C ILE A 373 10.23 8.86 -4.47
N ALA A 374 10.06 7.53 -4.44
CA ALA A 374 10.42 6.61 -5.51
C ALA A 374 11.92 6.53 -5.89
N ARG A 375 12.82 6.17 -4.96
CA ARG A 375 14.12 5.59 -5.35
C ARG A 375 13.97 4.09 -5.59
N GLY A 376 13.16 3.74 -6.58
CA GLY A 376 13.08 2.39 -7.12
C GLY A 376 14.09 2.14 -8.23
N GLN A 377 13.79 1.21 -9.11
CA GLN A 377 14.63 0.81 -10.25
C GLN A 377 15.05 2.00 -11.13
N PRO A 378 16.27 2.00 -11.71
CA PRO A 378 16.64 2.97 -12.70
C PRO A 378 15.72 2.89 -13.93
N ASN A 379 15.72 3.97 -14.73
CA ASN A 379 15.03 3.98 -16.02
C ASN A 379 15.48 2.80 -16.89
N TYR A 380 14.60 2.36 -17.76
CA TYR A 380 14.90 1.29 -18.71
C TYR A 380 16.08 1.63 -19.58
N SER A 381 16.92 0.63 -19.86
CA SER A 381 18.00 0.81 -20.81
C SER A 381 17.45 0.99 -22.24
N VAL A 382 18.15 1.73 -23.08
CA VAL A 382 17.82 1.89 -24.50
C VAL A 382 17.69 0.54 -25.20
N ARG A 383 18.48 -0.46 -24.77
CA ARG A 383 18.43 -1.82 -25.32
C ARG A 383 17.12 -2.53 -24.99
N GLU A 384 16.62 -2.41 -23.76
CA GLU A 384 15.33 -2.99 -23.33
C GLU A 384 14.17 -2.36 -24.08
N LEU A 385 14.12 -1.03 -24.14
CA LEU A 385 13.12 -0.29 -24.90
C LEU A 385 13.12 -0.70 -26.38
N HIS A 386 14.29 -0.71 -27.02
CA HIS A 386 14.40 -1.07 -28.43
C HIS A 386 13.99 -2.53 -28.69
N LYS A 387 14.34 -3.46 -27.80
CA LYS A 387 13.92 -4.86 -27.89
C LYS A 387 12.39 -4.99 -27.82
N ALA A 388 11.76 -4.31 -26.86
CA ALA A 388 10.31 -4.32 -26.69
C ALA A 388 9.61 -3.68 -27.92
N TYR A 389 10.04 -2.52 -28.38
CA TYR A 389 9.47 -1.87 -29.56
C TYR A 389 9.56 -2.73 -30.81
N LYS A 390 10.68 -3.42 -31.02
CA LYS A 390 10.88 -4.34 -32.16
C LYS A 390 9.95 -5.55 -32.09
N GLU A 391 9.77 -6.13 -30.90
CA GLU A 391 8.90 -7.28 -30.69
C GLU A 391 7.43 -6.97 -31.03
N PHE A 392 6.96 -5.77 -30.68
CA PHE A 392 5.56 -5.37 -30.88
C PHE A 392 5.32 -4.43 -32.07
N ALA A 393 6.34 -4.17 -32.90
CA ALA A 393 6.30 -3.21 -34.03
C ALA A 393 5.04 -3.32 -34.94
N PRO A 394 4.50 -4.52 -35.28
CA PRO A 394 3.30 -4.60 -36.11
C PRO A 394 2.03 -4.06 -35.44
N GLN A 395 2.02 -4.03 -34.11
CA GLN A 395 0.83 -3.74 -33.30
C GLN A 395 0.82 -2.32 -32.73
N ILE A 396 1.97 -1.64 -32.76
CA ILE A 396 2.15 -0.31 -32.17
C ILE A 396 2.69 0.69 -33.17
N GLU A 397 2.47 1.97 -32.85
CA GLU A 397 3.15 3.11 -33.48
C GLU A 397 3.95 3.81 -32.39
N VAL A 398 5.23 4.06 -32.63
CA VAL A 398 6.13 4.69 -31.67
C VAL A 398 6.52 6.07 -32.18
N LYS A 399 6.27 7.10 -31.38
CA LYS A 399 6.60 8.49 -31.71
C LYS A 399 7.40 9.11 -30.56
N PRO A 400 8.69 9.43 -30.75
CA PRO A 400 9.48 10.08 -29.72
C PRO A 400 9.02 11.52 -29.51
N PHE A 401 9.13 12.03 -28.30
CA PHE A 401 8.94 13.43 -27.96
C PHE A 401 10.27 14.20 -28.15
N GLY A 402 10.17 15.45 -28.56
CA GLY A 402 11.33 16.33 -28.70
C GLY A 402 11.76 16.95 -27.37
N THR A 403 10.82 17.27 -26.49
CA THR A 403 11.08 17.92 -25.20
C THR A 403 10.16 17.37 -24.10
N PHE A 404 10.57 17.60 -22.85
CA PHE A 404 9.78 17.33 -21.67
C PHE A 404 8.41 18.05 -21.69
N GLU A 405 8.40 19.32 -22.10
CA GLU A 405 7.19 20.13 -22.17
C GLU A 405 6.22 19.62 -23.26
N GLU A 406 6.75 19.15 -24.40
CA GLU A 406 5.92 18.54 -25.44
C GLU A 406 5.23 17.27 -24.92
N ARG A 407 5.95 16.43 -24.20
CA ARG A 407 5.43 15.22 -23.58
C ARG A 407 4.30 15.54 -22.61
N CYS A 408 4.52 16.47 -21.68
CA CYS A 408 3.51 16.87 -20.70
C CYS A 408 2.25 17.45 -21.38
N ARG A 409 2.42 18.37 -22.35
CA ARG A 409 1.31 18.96 -23.10
C ARG A 409 0.52 17.93 -23.90
N LYS A 410 1.21 17.00 -24.58
CA LYS A 410 0.52 15.96 -25.36
C LYS A 410 -0.23 14.99 -24.46
N THR A 411 0.35 14.59 -23.33
CA THR A 411 -0.32 13.76 -22.33
C THR A 411 -1.59 14.45 -21.81
N ALA A 412 -1.50 15.72 -21.43
CA ALA A 412 -2.64 16.52 -20.97
C ALA A 412 -3.73 16.66 -22.05
N ALA A 413 -3.33 16.88 -23.31
CA ALA A 413 -4.27 16.98 -24.41
C ALA A 413 -5.06 15.67 -24.64
N LEU A 414 -4.38 14.51 -24.58
CA LEU A 414 -5.04 13.21 -24.70
C LEU A 414 -6.07 12.98 -23.58
N ILE A 415 -5.71 13.34 -22.34
CA ILE A 415 -6.64 13.26 -21.20
C ILE A 415 -7.84 14.20 -21.41
N ALA A 416 -7.61 15.45 -21.84
CA ALA A 416 -8.68 16.41 -22.11
C ALA A 416 -9.61 15.95 -23.26
N GLU A 417 -9.08 15.22 -24.24
CA GLU A 417 -9.81 14.58 -25.33
C GLU A 417 -10.54 13.28 -24.90
N LYS A 418 -10.57 12.98 -23.58
CA LYS A 418 -11.22 11.81 -22.97
C LYS A 418 -10.56 10.46 -23.27
N HIS A 419 -9.30 10.45 -23.68
CA HIS A 419 -8.55 9.20 -23.80
C HIS A 419 -8.05 8.72 -22.45
N ILE A 420 -7.99 7.40 -22.29
CA ILE A 420 -7.25 6.74 -21.21
C ILE A 420 -5.78 6.66 -21.63
N VAL A 421 -4.90 7.19 -20.80
CA VAL A 421 -3.45 7.19 -21.04
C VAL A 421 -2.76 6.35 -20.00
N ALA A 422 -2.17 5.23 -20.41
CA ALA A 422 -1.23 4.49 -19.57
C ALA A 422 0.11 5.22 -19.55
N ARG A 423 0.75 5.21 -18.40
CA ARG A 423 2.05 5.88 -18.23
C ARG A 423 3.00 4.96 -17.49
N ASP A 424 4.17 4.74 -18.07
CA ASP A 424 5.28 3.99 -17.47
C ASP A 424 6.56 4.80 -17.65
N GLU A 425 6.90 5.55 -16.63
CA GLU A 425 8.03 6.44 -16.62
C GLU A 425 8.82 6.40 -15.33
N GLY A 426 10.10 6.56 -15.49
CA GLY A 426 11.02 6.73 -14.40
C GLY A 426 11.23 5.45 -13.58
N ARG A 427 11.56 5.66 -12.33
CA ARG A 427 11.88 4.60 -11.39
C ARG A 427 10.61 3.91 -10.91
N LEU A 428 10.71 2.62 -10.66
CA LEU A 428 9.63 1.88 -10.00
C LEU A 428 9.29 2.57 -8.68
N ALA A 429 8.03 2.92 -8.49
CA ALA A 429 7.57 3.40 -7.19
C ALA A 429 7.77 2.27 -6.17
N PHE A 430 8.43 2.58 -5.06
CA PHE A 430 8.56 1.68 -3.94
C PHE A 430 7.48 2.02 -2.91
N GLY A 431 6.68 1.01 -2.52
CA GLY A 431 5.55 1.19 -1.62
C GLY A 431 4.20 0.84 -2.25
N SER A 432 3.15 1.03 -1.49
CA SER A 432 1.77 0.69 -1.89
C SER A 432 1.11 1.72 -2.81
N THR A 433 1.70 2.90 -2.95
CA THR A 433 1.13 4.04 -3.67
C THR A 433 1.84 4.29 -4.99
N VAL A 434 1.07 4.33 -6.08
CA VAL A 434 1.58 4.62 -7.43
C VAL A 434 1.38 6.10 -7.71
N PHE A 435 2.43 6.90 -7.55
CA PHE A 435 2.41 8.36 -7.70
C PHE A 435 2.56 8.82 -9.16
N GLY A 436 1.72 8.28 -10.05
CA GLY A 436 1.73 8.68 -11.45
C GLY A 436 2.86 8.10 -12.31
N ASN A 437 3.82 7.40 -11.75
CA ASN A 437 4.96 6.86 -12.52
C ASN A 437 4.58 5.60 -13.31
N ARG A 438 3.78 4.71 -12.72
CA ARG A 438 3.23 3.52 -13.39
C ARG A 438 1.73 3.50 -13.17
N SER A 439 1.07 4.39 -13.88
CA SER A 439 -0.33 4.74 -13.65
C SER A 439 -1.11 4.78 -14.94
N ILE A 440 -2.41 4.65 -14.78
CA ILE A 440 -3.40 4.96 -15.79
C ILE A 440 -3.98 6.31 -15.41
N LEU A 441 -3.99 7.24 -16.35
CA LEU A 441 -4.54 8.59 -16.20
C LEU A 441 -5.76 8.74 -17.10
N ALA A 442 -6.81 9.42 -16.60
CA ALA A 442 -8.00 9.72 -17.35
C ALA A 442 -8.64 11.03 -16.88
N ASP A 443 -9.60 11.55 -17.66
CA ASP A 443 -10.39 12.72 -17.26
C ASP A 443 -11.39 12.34 -16.15
N PRO A 444 -11.47 13.10 -15.05
CA PRO A 444 -12.32 12.77 -13.91
C PRO A 444 -13.78 13.22 -14.06
N SER A 445 -14.14 13.97 -15.11
CA SER A 445 -15.42 14.67 -15.18
C SER A 445 -16.62 13.81 -15.64
N GLY A 446 -16.36 12.66 -16.27
CA GLY A 446 -17.42 11.76 -16.73
C GLY A 446 -17.82 10.74 -15.66
N SER A 447 -19.08 10.39 -15.53
CA SER A 447 -19.52 9.22 -14.77
C SER A 447 -19.17 7.92 -15.52
N GLY A 448 -19.04 6.80 -14.81
CA GLY A 448 -18.81 5.47 -15.42
C GLY A 448 -17.35 5.14 -15.76
N MET A 449 -16.39 6.03 -15.54
CA MET A 449 -14.97 5.74 -15.82
C MET A 449 -14.39 4.64 -14.91
N ARG A 450 -14.85 4.54 -13.66
CA ARG A 450 -14.43 3.50 -12.71
C ARG A 450 -14.84 2.10 -13.20
N GLU A 451 -16.10 1.99 -13.64
CA GLU A 451 -16.68 0.77 -14.19
C GLU A 451 -16.00 0.41 -15.52
N TRP A 452 -15.78 1.41 -16.37
CA TRP A 452 -15.07 1.21 -17.64
C TRP A 452 -13.64 0.71 -17.42
N LEU A 453 -12.88 1.31 -16.51
CA LEU A 453 -11.56 0.84 -16.14
C LEU A 453 -11.62 -0.56 -15.52
N GLY A 454 -12.66 -0.87 -14.72
CA GLY A 454 -12.90 -2.21 -14.19
C GLY A 454 -13.01 -3.26 -15.30
N VAL A 455 -13.79 -2.99 -16.32
CA VAL A 455 -13.94 -3.87 -17.48
C VAL A 455 -12.63 -4.00 -18.26
N LEU A 456 -11.96 -2.88 -18.57
CA LEU A 456 -10.69 -2.88 -19.31
C LEU A 456 -9.60 -3.66 -18.59
N LEU A 457 -9.49 -3.47 -17.28
CA LEU A 457 -8.46 -4.07 -16.45
C LEU A 457 -8.87 -5.41 -15.86
N LYS A 458 -10.04 -5.93 -16.29
CA LYS A 458 -10.57 -7.25 -15.90
C LYS A 458 -10.76 -7.43 -14.40
N GLU A 459 -11.25 -6.38 -13.72
CA GLU A 459 -11.54 -6.47 -12.30
C GLU A 459 -12.73 -7.39 -12.02
N PRO A 460 -12.60 -8.36 -11.10
CA PRO A 460 -13.69 -9.30 -10.77
C PRO A 460 -14.93 -8.59 -10.20
N THR A 461 -14.75 -7.45 -9.57
CA THR A 461 -15.82 -6.64 -8.98
C THR A 461 -16.58 -5.80 -10.01
N GLY A 462 -16.06 -5.68 -11.24
CA GLY A 462 -16.65 -4.86 -12.30
C GLY A 462 -16.30 -3.37 -12.24
N TRP A 463 -15.57 -2.91 -11.21
CA TRP A 463 -15.07 -1.53 -11.13
C TRP A 463 -13.62 -1.49 -10.67
N ARG A 464 -12.93 -0.39 -10.98
CA ARG A 464 -11.55 -0.14 -10.58
C ARG A 464 -11.48 0.92 -9.49
N SER A 465 -10.72 0.68 -8.44
CA SER A 465 -10.38 1.70 -7.46
C SER A 465 -9.55 2.81 -8.09
N THR A 466 -9.94 4.06 -7.84
CA THR A 466 -9.32 5.25 -8.41
C THR A 466 -9.07 6.31 -7.35
N ALA A 467 -8.19 7.26 -7.66
CA ALA A 467 -7.98 8.46 -6.87
C ALA A 467 -7.96 9.70 -7.78
N ALA A 468 -8.13 10.89 -7.20
CA ALA A 468 -7.91 12.16 -7.86
C ALA A 468 -6.46 12.61 -7.63
N ALA A 469 -5.64 12.67 -8.68
CA ALA A 469 -4.37 13.37 -8.63
C ALA A 469 -4.64 14.86 -8.86
N VAL A 470 -4.30 15.71 -7.90
CA VAL A 470 -4.57 17.15 -7.92
C VAL A 470 -3.32 17.93 -7.52
N THR A 471 -3.06 19.08 -8.16
CA THR A 471 -1.94 19.94 -7.79
C THR A 471 -2.12 20.51 -6.40
N VAL A 472 -1.02 20.71 -5.67
CA VAL A 472 -1.04 21.30 -4.31
C VAL A 472 -1.71 22.69 -4.33
N GLU A 473 -1.57 23.45 -5.42
CA GLU A 473 -2.12 24.78 -5.62
C GLU A 473 -3.65 24.78 -5.71
N GLN A 474 -4.25 23.72 -6.27
CA GLN A 474 -5.70 23.62 -6.45
C GLN A 474 -6.41 22.67 -5.49
N ALA A 475 -5.69 21.88 -4.70
CA ALA A 475 -6.28 20.85 -3.86
C ALA A 475 -7.38 21.39 -2.93
N THR A 476 -7.18 22.57 -2.30
CA THR A 476 -8.16 23.23 -1.43
C THR A 476 -9.38 23.80 -2.16
N LEU A 477 -9.31 23.98 -3.48
CA LEU A 477 -10.47 24.37 -4.29
C LEU A 477 -11.50 23.24 -4.37
N TRP A 478 -11.01 22.01 -4.44
CA TRP A 478 -11.82 20.83 -4.73
C TRP A 478 -12.20 20.02 -3.48
N PHE A 479 -11.33 19.98 -2.46
CA PHE A 479 -11.46 19.09 -1.31
C PHE A 479 -11.27 19.85 0.02
N ASP A 480 -11.89 19.32 1.09
CA ASP A 480 -11.74 19.84 2.45
C ASP A 480 -10.44 19.31 3.06
N LEU A 481 -9.33 20.00 2.75
CA LEU A 481 -8.03 19.66 3.30
C LEU A 481 -7.89 20.25 4.72
N PRO A 482 -7.49 19.44 5.71
CA PRO A 482 -7.09 19.93 7.00
C PRO A 482 -5.86 20.84 6.89
N SER A 483 -5.81 21.92 7.69
CA SER A 483 -4.66 22.81 7.74
C SER A 483 -3.46 22.12 8.41
N GLY A 484 -2.23 22.36 7.91
CA GLY A 484 -0.99 21.87 8.52
C GLY A 484 -0.57 20.46 8.11
N VAL A 485 -1.24 19.84 7.13
CA VAL A 485 -0.90 18.49 6.67
C VAL A 485 0.27 18.53 5.69
N GLN A 486 1.33 17.74 5.95
CA GLN A 486 2.32 17.44 4.92
C GLN A 486 1.67 16.48 3.92
N LEU A 487 1.30 17.01 2.74
CA LEU A 487 0.47 16.33 1.75
C LEU A 487 1.27 15.40 0.81
N THR A 488 2.60 15.38 0.93
CA THR A 488 3.46 14.65 0.02
C THR A 488 3.55 13.18 0.43
N GLY A 489 3.26 12.31 -0.51
CA GLY A 489 3.54 10.88 -0.38
C GLY A 489 2.38 9.99 0.09
N CYS A 490 1.19 10.50 0.40
CA CYS A 490 0.06 9.67 0.81
C CYS A 490 -1.21 9.94 0.00
N ILE A 491 -2.09 8.95 -0.06
CA ILE A 491 -3.45 9.06 -0.61
C ILE A 491 -4.41 9.25 0.57
N MET A 492 -5.21 10.31 0.56
CA MET A 492 -6.18 10.62 1.61
C MET A 492 -7.61 10.44 1.12
N THR A 493 -8.53 10.10 2.01
CA THR A 493 -9.97 10.15 1.74
C THR A 493 -10.53 11.41 2.41
N LEU A 494 -10.98 12.37 1.61
CA LEU A 494 -11.48 13.65 2.10
C LEU A 494 -12.85 13.99 1.52
N PRO A 495 -13.68 14.76 2.25
CA PRO A 495 -14.93 15.30 1.72
C PRO A 495 -14.68 16.14 0.47
N ALA A 496 -15.48 15.94 -0.54
CA ALA A 496 -15.47 16.73 -1.76
C ALA A 496 -16.31 17.99 -1.58
N LYS A 497 -15.80 19.14 -2.04
CA LYS A 497 -16.55 20.37 -2.07
C LYS A 497 -17.59 20.37 -3.20
N GLU A 498 -18.56 21.26 -3.13
CA GLU A 498 -19.66 21.35 -4.08
C GLU A 498 -19.19 21.39 -5.54
N LEU A 499 -18.08 22.09 -5.80
CA LEU A 499 -17.48 22.14 -7.13
C LEU A 499 -16.98 20.76 -7.59
N ALA A 500 -16.32 20.01 -6.71
CA ALA A 500 -15.83 18.66 -7.03
C ALA A 500 -16.97 17.67 -7.26
N LEU A 501 -18.05 17.76 -6.46
CA LEU A 501 -19.25 16.93 -6.65
C LEU A 501 -19.87 17.12 -8.04
N LYS A 502 -19.78 18.31 -8.61
CA LYS A 502 -20.31 18.64 -9.94
C LYS A 502 -19.37 18.26 -11.08
N GLU A 503 -18.06 18.47 -10.89
CA GLU A 503 -17.07 18.48 -11.97
C GLU A 503 -16.20 17.22 -12.04
N LEU A 504 -16.15 16.40 -10.96
CA LEU A 504 -15.21 15.30 -10.81
C LEU A 504 -15.89 13.95 -10.56
N ALA A 505 -17.02 13.68 -11.22
CA ALA A 505 -17.92 12.56 -10.95
C ALA A 505 -17.23 11.19 -10.87
N SER A 506 -16.18 10.94 -11.69
CA SER A 506 -15.49 9.63 -11.72
C SER A 506 -14.56 9.35 -10.54
N VAL A 507 -14.27 10.35 -9.70
CA VAL A 507 -13.41 10.18 -8.53
C VAL A 507 -14.13 10.40 -7.21
N ILE A 508 -15.40 10.80 -7.27
CA ILE A 508 -16.25 10.97 -6.09
C ILE A 508 -16.90 9.63 -5.73
N GLN A 509 -16.85 9.28 -4.46
CA GLN A 509 -17.51 8.10 -3.89
C GLN A 509 -18.98 8.41 -3.54
N GLU A 510 -19.76 7.38 -3.27
CA GLU A 510 -21.20 7.52 -3.01
C GLU A 510 -21.52 8.32 -1.74
N ASP A 511 -20.59 8.35 -0.79
CA ASP A 511 -20.70 9.13 0.46
C ASP A 511 -20.26 10.60 0.30
N GLY A 512 -19.94 11.04 -0.91
CA GLY A 512 -19.48 12.39 -1.20
C GLY A 512 -18.00 12.64 -0.87
N THR A 513 -17.24 11.60 -0.53
CA THR A 513 -15.78 11.70 -0.35
C THR A 513 -15.03 11.39 -1.64
N ALA A 514 -13.75 11.69 -1.68
CA ALA A 514 -12.83 11.26 -2.72
C ALA A 514 -11.49 10.82 -2.12
N ARG A 515 -10.86 9.83 -2.75
CA ARG A 515 -9.45 9.58 -2.52
C ARG A 515 -8.65 10.58 -3.31
N ILE A 516 -7.75 11.27 -2.66
CA ILE A 516 -6.93 12.29 -3.30
C ILE A 516 -5.45 12.00 -3.12
N GLN A 517 -4.70 12.34 -4.15
CA GLN A 517 -3.25 12.36 -4.17
C GLN A 517 -2.83 13.79 -4.52
N VAL A 518 -2.24 14.48 -3.54
CA VAL A 518 -1.77 15.85 -3.75
C VAL A 518 -0.37 15.82 -4.37
N ILE A 519 -0.23 16.50 -5.50
CA ILE A 519 0.97 16.48 -6.34
C ILE A 519 1.72 17.80 -6.20
N ASP A 520 2.92 17.74 -5.62
CA ASP A 520 3.86 18.86 -5.53
C ASP A 520 4.88 18.75 -6.68
N GLY A 521 5.16 19.86 -7.35
CA GLY A 521 6.11 19.91 -8.48
C GLY A 521 7.56 19.63 -8.09
N ARG A 522 7.91 19.70 -6.80
CA ARG A 522 9.26 19.36 -6.30
C ARG A 522 9.46 17.84 -6.26
N ASP A 523 8.42 17.10 -5.88
CA ASP A 523 8.49 15.66 -5.69
C ASP A 523 8.07 14.89 -6.95
N HIS A 524 7.09 15.45 -7.69
CA HIS A 524 6.52 14.84 -8.92
C HIS A 524 6.47 15.84 -10.08
N PRO A 525 7.60 16.33 -10.57
CA PRO A 525 7.65 17.46 -11.51
C PRO A 525 6.87 17.20 -12.81
N GLU A 526 6.89 15.97 -13.30
CA GLU A 526 6.21 15.65 -14.54
C GLU A 526 4.71 15.52 -14.38
N LEU A 527 4.22 14.76 -13.40
CA LEU A 527 2.78 14.65 -13.16
C LEU A 527 2.19 16.02 -12.81
N HIS A 528 2.87 16.81 -11.99
CA HIS A 528 2.48 18.18 -11.70
C HIS A 528 2.33 18.99 -12.99
N ARG A 529 3.36 18.94 -13.86
CA ARG A 529 3.32 19.67 -15.14
C ARG A 529 2.18 19.20 -16.04
N ILE A 530 1.91 17.90 -16.11
CA ILE A 530 0.76 17.34 -16.85
C ILE A 530 -0.55 17.92 -16.31
N LEU A 531 -0.75 17.95 -15.00
CA LEU A 531 -1.96 18.49 -14.37
C LEU A 531 -2.12 20.00 -14.62
N VAL A 532 -1.04 20.79 -14.56
CA VAL A 532 -1.06 22.22 -14.90
C VAL A 532 -1.45 22.42 -16.38
N GLU A 533 -0.88 21.65 -17.31
CA GLU A 533 -1.25 21.72 -18.74
C GLU A 533 -2.71 21.26 -18.97
N LEU A 534 -3.17 20.26 -18.21
CA LEU A 534 -4.57 19.82 -18.24
C LEU A 534 -5.51 20.93 -17.73
N GLY A 535 -5.12 21.65 -16.68
CA GLY A 535 -5.86 22.80 -16.15
C GLY A 535 -6.05 23.91 -17.18
N LYS A 536 -5.07 24.17 -18.04
CA LYS A 536 -5.17 25.16 -19.12
C LYS A 536 -6.21 24.77 -20.17
N LEU A 537 -6.44 23.46 -20.38
CA LEU A 537 -7.37 22.93 -21.38
C LEU A 537 -8.78 22.76 -20.82
N THR A 538 -8.90 22.39 -19.55
CA THR A 538 -10.18 21.96 -18.96
C THR A 538 -10.65 22.85 -17.81
N GLY A 539 -9.83 23.76 -17.30
CA GLY A 539 -10.07 24.52 -16.08
C GLY A 539 -9.76 23.72 -14.78
N ARG A 540 -9.34 22.46 -14.88
CA ARG A 540 -9.15 21.54 -13.75
C ARG A 540 -7.73 20.96 -13.76
N GLU A 541 -6.94 21.29 -12.76
CA GLU A 541 -5.62 20.65 -12.53
C GLU A 541 -5.81 19.33 -11.75
N VAL A 542 -6.74 18.50 -12.23
CA VAL A 542 -7.12 17.23 -11.62
C VAL A 542 -7.21 16.16 -12.70
N ALA A 543 -6.61 15.00 -12.44
CA ALA A 543 -6.80 13.80 -13.26
C ALA A 543 -7.25 12.61 -12.38
N LEU A 544 -8.06 11.72 -12.94
CA LEU A 544 -8.25 10.40 -12.36
C LEU A 544 -6.96 9.61 -12.51
N VAL A 545 -6.53 8.95 -11.43
CA VAL A 545 -5.35 8.08 -11.41
C VAL A 545 -5.71 6.69 -10.89
N SER A 546 -5.16 5.66 -11.52
CA SER A 546 -5.22 4.27 -11.07
C SER A 546 -3.89 3.57 -11.36
N SER A 547 -3.63 2.43 -10.71
CA SER A 547 -2.38 1.67 -10.91
C SER A 547 -2.36 0.99 -12.29
N PHE A 548 -1.16 0.90 -12.88
CA PHE A 548 -0.98 0.30 -14.20
C PHE A 548 -0.68 -1.20 -14.08
N ASN A 549 -1.73 -1.96 -13.86
CA ASN A 549 -1.73 -3.42 -13.85
C ASN A 549 -3.11 -3.95 -14.26
N VAL A 550 -3.18 -5.18 -14.69
CA VAL A 550 -4.44 -5.94 -14.80
C VAL A 550 -4.73 -6.57 -13.44
N ALA A 551 -6.00 -6.75 -13.11
CA ALA A 551 -6.44 -7.34 -11.85
C ALA A 551 -5.57 -8.54 -11.42
N GLU A 552 -5.28 -8.64 -10.12
CA GLU A 552 -4.50 -9.71 -9.48
C GLU A 552 -3.02 -9.84 -9.93
N ARG A 553 -2.58 -9.05 -10.92
CA ARG A 553 -1.18 -9.03 -11.35
C ARG A 553 -0.42 -7.89 -10.64
N PRO A 554 0.88 -8.07 -10.36
CA PRO A 554 1.74 -6.97 -9.94
C PRO A 554 1.76 -5.83 -10.96
N LEU A 555 2.16 -4.64 -10.52
CA LEU A 555 2.42 -3.51 -11.41
C LEU A 555 3.33 -3.92 -12.58
N VAL A 556 3.17 -3.26 -13.72
CA VAL A 556 4.13 -3.39 -14.81
C VAL A 556 5.52 -2.99 -14.33
N ASP A 557 6.56 -3.72 -14.74
CA ASP A 557 7.94 -3.49 -14.30
C ASP A 557 8.96 -3.49 -15.47
N SER A 558 8.47 -3.66 -16.67
CA SER A 558 9.31 -3.66 -17.86
C SER A 558 8.56 -3.08 -19.07
N PRO A 559 9.30 -2.53 -20.07
CA PRO A 559 8.71 -2.02 -21.32
C PRO A 559 7.86 -3.06 -22.04
N ARG A 560 8.29 -4.33 -21.98
CA ARG A 560 7.57 -5.45 -22.57
C ARG A 560 6.21 -5.65 -21.92
N GLN A 561 6.16 -5.68 -20.60
CA GLN A 561 4.90 -5.86 -19.86
C GLN A 561 3.96 -4.67 -20.03
N ALA A 562 4.47 -3.43 -20.03
CA ALA A 562 3.67 -2.25 -20.30
C ALA A 562 2.96 -2.36 -21.67
N LEU A 563 3.69 -2.81 -22.71
CA LEU A 563 3.12 -3.05 -24.03
C LEU A 563 2.14 -4.23 -24.04
N GLU A 564 2.44 -5.34 -23.36
CA GLU A 564 1.53 -6.48 -23.23
C GLU A 564 0.19 -6.06 -22.60
N VAL A 565 0.22 -5.32 -21.50
CA VAL A 565 -1.00 -4.84 -20.82
C VAL A 565 -1.80 -3.92 -21.75
N VAL A 566 -1.17 -2.95 -22.41
CA VAL A 566 -1.84 -2.03 -23.33
C VAL A 566 -2.49 -2.77 -24.50
N LEU A 567 -1.82 -3.77 -25.06
CA LEU A 567 -2.37 -4.56 -26.16
C LEU A 567 -3.49 -5.51 -25.71
N GLU A 568 -3.36 -6.09 -24.51
CA GLU A 568 -4.35 -6.99 -23.92
C GLU A 568 -5.64 -6.26 -23.53
N THR A 569 -5.52 -5.06 -22.96
CA THR A 569 -6.64 -4.25 -22.46
C THR A 569 -7.29 -3.41 -23.54
N GLY A 570 -6.58 -3.14 -24.64
CA GLY A 570 -7.07 -2.25 -25.69
C GLY A 570 -6.92 -0.76 -25.36
N ILE A 571 -6.18 -0.38 -24.31
CA ILE A 571 -5.81 1.01 -24.05
C ILE A 571 -5.11 1.58 -25.29
N GLU A 572 -5.52 2.79 -25.72
CA GLU A 572 -5.02 3.35 -26.97
C GLU A 572 -3.64 3.97 -26.84
N TYR A 573 -3.37 4.67 -25.75
CA TYR A 573 -2.14 5.45 -25.58
C TYR A 573 -1.33 4.99 -24.37
N LEU A 574 -0.02 4.87 -24.57
CA LEU A 574 0.98 4.64 -23.52
C LEU A 574 2.11 5.66 -23.67
N ILE A 575 2.41 6.33 -22.58
CA ILE A 575 3.66 7.08 -22.44
C ILE A 575 4.69 6.13 -21.84
N LEU A 576 5.70 5.77 -22.61
CA LEU A 576 6.75 4.85 -22.19
C LEU A 576 8.10 5.53 -22.39
N ASP A 577 8.78 5.85 -21.28
CA ASP A 577 9.98 6.67 -21.28
C ASP A 577 9.77 7.99 -22.06
N ASN A 578 10.55 8.29 -23.07
CA ASN A 578 10.39 9.50 -23.89
C ASN A 578 9.59 9.28 -25.19
N CYS A 579 8.68 8.31 -25.22
CA CYS A 579 7.91 7.98 -26.41
C CYS A 579 6.39 7.93 -26.14
N LEU A 580 5.61 8.45 -27.09
CA LEU A 580 4.20 8.14 -27.20
C LEU A 580 4.04 6.85 -28.02
N ILE A 581 3.40 5.87 -27.42
CA ILE A 581 3.04 4.61 -28.07
C ILE A 581 1.55 4.63 -28.33
N ARG A 582 1.16 4.37 -29.58
CA ARG A 582 -0.24 4.15 -29.95
C ARG A 582 -0.49 2.69 -30.28
N ASN A 583 -1.47 2.10 -29.62
CA ASN A 583 -1.95 0.76 -29.91
C ASN A 583 -2.81 0.78 -31.19
N ARG A 584 -2.36 0.16 -32.27
CA ARG A 584 -3.05 0.09 -33.56
C ARG A 584 -4.32 -0.76 -33.52
N ARG A 585 -4.48 -1.59 -32.50
CA ARG A 585 -5.63 -2.48 -32.28
C ARG A 585 -6.63 -1.91 -31.30
N ALA A 586 -6.38 -0.73 -30.76
CA ALA A 586 -7.30 -0.10 -29.82
C ALA A 586 -8.68 0.06 -30.46
N ARG A 587 -9.68 -0.36 -29.75
CA ARG A 587 -11.07 -0.09 -30.10
C ARG A 587 -11.42 1.25 -29.45
N THR A 588 -11.53 2.28 -30.24
CA THR A 588 -12.00 3.60 -29.81
C THR A 588 -13.46 3.45 -29.36
N GLN A 589 -13.68 3.20 -28.08
CA GLN A 589 -15.00 3.32 -27.47
C GLN A 589 -14.83 4.26 -26.28
N ALA A 590 -15.39 5.46 -26.42
CA ALA A 590 -15.63 6.31 -25.26
C ALA A 590 -16.52 5.54 -24.26
N PRO A 591 -16.33 5.73 -22.94
CA PRO A 591 -17.29 5.19 -21.98
C PRO A 591 -18.70 5.63 -22.35
N PRO A 592 -19.73 4.77 -22.15
CA PRO A 592 -21.10 5.17 -22.42
C PRO A 592 -21.42 6.42 -21.59
N VAL A 593 -21.85 7.47 -22.26
CA VAL A 593 -22.33 8.69 -21.60
C VAL A 593 -23.67 8.32 -20.96
N GLU A 594 -23.69 8.06 -19.66
CA GLU A 594 -24.97 7.96 -18.95
C GLU A 594 -25.57 9.35 -18.77
N ASP A 595 -26.85 9.45 -19.12
CA ASP A 595 -27.62 10.66 -18.98
C ASP A 595 -27.64 11.19 -17.52
N SER A 596 -27.63 12.50 -17.41
CA SER A 596 -27.52 13.31 -16.17
C SER A 596 -28.62 13.10 -15.10
N ASN A 597 -29.52 12.14 -15.25
CA ASN A 597 -30.65 11.90 -14.34
C ASN A 597 -30.27 11.12 -13.04
N THR A 598 -29.10 10.46 -12.99
CA THR A 598 -28.61 9.76 -11.79
C THR A 598 -27.91 10.71 -10.79
N LEU A 599 -27.51 11.88 -11.23
CA LEU A 599 -26.83 12.88 -10.38
C LEU A 599 -27.78 13.58 -9.38
N SER A 600 -29.09 13.65 -9.67
CA SER A 600 -30.07 14.25 -8.77
C SER A 600 -30.30 13.42 -7.49
N HIS A 601 -30.05 12.12 -7.52
CA HIS A 601 -30.16 11.27 -6.33
C HIS A 601 -28.96 11.43 -5.38
N ARG A 602 -27.75 11.69 -5.92
CA ARG A 602 -26.52 11.86 -5.13
C ARG A 602 -26.49 13.20 -4.36
N ALA A 603 -27.02 14.27 -4.97
CA ALA A 603 -27.09 15.59 -4.33
C ALA A 603 -28.08 15.63 -3.14
N ASN A 604 -29.12 14.81 -3.15
CA ASN A 604 -30.10 14.75 -2.06
C ASN A 604 -29.62 13.98 -0.82
N VAL A 605 -28.68 13.05 -0.96
CA VAL A 605 -28.11 12.31 0.17
C VAL A 605 -27.11 13.17 0.94
N ALA A 606 -26.33 14.00 0.25
CA ALA A 606 -25.35 14.91 0.87
C ALA A 606 -25.99 16.13 1.60
N ALA A 607 -27.25 16.43 1.34
CA ALA A 607 -27.97 17.53 1.99
C ALA A 607 -28.65 17.12 3.32
N HIS A 608 -28.62 15.84 3.67
CA HIS A 608 -29.25 15.28 4.88
C HIS A 608 -28.27 14.51 5.78
N ALA A 609 -26.95 14.54 5.51
CA ALA A 609 -25.87 14.11 6.38
C ALA A 609 -25.12 15.34 6.91
#